data_ec04c5c3f1ac334f64001468d6cd5825
#
_entry.id   ec04c5c3f1ac334f64001468d6cd5825
#
_cell.length_a   1.000
_cell.length_b   1.000
_cell.length_c   1.000
_cell.angle_alpha   90.00
_cell.angle_beta   90.00
_cell.angle_gamma   90.00
#
_symmetry.space_group_name_H-M   'P 1'
#
loop_
_entity.id
_entity.type
_entity.pdbx_description
1 polymer ?
#
loop_
_entity_poly.entity_id
_entity_poly.type
_entity_poly.pdbx_seq_one_letter_code
_entity_poly.pdbx_strand_id
1 'polypeptide(L)'
;MNTTKNKKVMKLKKLINKKAVLKVVLLLVVVGGMMGIFKLKLDIVNADHYAELEEKEATIERLTSLNNSNKSTIKALEAENKKLSDTKDDLISTTKELNKEIEDLVSDNKSLIKENNVYKEREELYNKYEYVIYDDENKRTDMTYDEIKYAEELMSEKGYDPDLLFGIVMVESSGQRNCKNSESTATGYGQFLQGTGKFVYEDLLKAGIYTHDYAYNGKTNLNMMATYLDYLIKSKGDLFSAVKQYCGRDVSGTYAYIKRVNTAMNGYNTFSNISESINIK
;
A
#
# COMPACT_ATOMS: atom_id res chain seq x y z
N MET A 1 51.42 10.88 -15.31
CA MET A 1 50.16 11.07 -16.03
C MET A 1 49.20 9.87 -15.99
N ASN A 2 49.65 8.69 -15.56
CA ASN A 2 48.82 7.46 -15.56
C ASN A 2 47.90 7.29 -14.32
N THR A 3 48.17 7.95 -13.20
CA THR A 3 47.42 7.78 -11.95
C THR A 3 46.08 8.48 -11.98
N THR A 4 45.94 9.58 -12.72
CA THR A 4 44.71 10.37 -12.79
C THR A 4 43.68 9.73 -13.74
N LYS A 5 44.13 9.06 -14.82
CA LYS A 5 43.24 8.30 -15.73
C LYS A 5 42.69 7.05 -15.07
N ASN A 6 43.53 6.32 -14.32
CA ASN A 6 43.09 5.16 -13.55
C ASN A 6 42.13 5.53 -12.40
N LYS A 7 42.33 6.67 -11.75
CA LYS A 7 41.36 7.18 -10.72
C LYS A 7 40.00 7.59 -11.32
N LYS A 8 39.99 8.18 -12.56
CA LYS A 8 38.73 8.52 -13.24
C LYS A 8 37.98 7.27 -13.72
N VAL A 9 38.72 6.30 -14.31
CA VAL A 9 38.14 5.01 -14.75
C VAL A 9 37.66 4.20 -13.55
N MET A 10 38.41 4.17 -12.43
CA MET A 10 37.95 3.55 -11.18
C MET A 10 36.75 4.32 -10.53
N LYS A 11 36.71 5.64 -10.61
CA LYS A 11 35.54 6.42 -10.17
C LYS A 11 34.33 6.15 -11.07
N LEU A 12 34.53 6.03 -12.40
CA LEU A 12 33.45 5.69 -13.34
C LEU A 12 32.96 4.25 -13.15
N LYS A 13 33.89 3.29 -13.02
CA LYS A 13 33.53 1.88 -12.67
C LYS A 13 32.84 1.78 -11.29
N LYS A 14 33.27 2.60 -10.33
CA LYS A 14 32.62 2.70 -8.99
C LYS A 14 31.28 3.42 -9.06
N LEU A 15 31.10 4.36 -10.00
CA LEU A 15 29.84 5.09 -10.24
C LEU A 15 28.83 4.24 -11.03
N ILE A 16 29.31 3.47 -12.03
CA ILE A 16 28.52 2.49 -12.80
C ILE A 16 28.12 1.33 -11.89
N ASN A 17 29.06 0.84 -11.08
CA ASN A 17 28.75 -0.20 -10.09
C ASN A 17 27.88 0.33 -8.95
N LYS A 18 28.03 1.59 -8.51
CA LYS A 18 27.10 2.22 -7.58
C LYS A 18 25.72 2.46 -8.19
N LYS A 19 25.63 2.79 -9.50
CA LYS A 19 24.34 2.96 -10.21
C LYS A 19 23.69 1.60 -10.51
N ALA A 20 24.48 0.58 -10.85
CA ALA A 20 24.01 -0.80 -10.99
C ALA A 20 23.66 -1.40 -9.62
N VAL A 21 24.48 -1.14 -8.60
CA VAL A 21 24.20 -1.51 -7.19
C VAL A 21 23.07 -0.65 -6.64
N LEU A 22 22.91 0.61 -7.04
CA LEU A 22 21.75 1.43 -6.66
C LEU A 22 20.49 1.01 -7.46
N LYS A 23 20.63 0.57 -8.73
CA LYS A 23 19.52 -0.09 -9.47
C LYS A 23 19.20 -1.46 -8.87
N VAL A 24 20.21 -2.23 -8.47
CA VAL A 24 20.04 -3.52 -7.77
C VAL A 24 19.68 -3.30 -6.30
N VAL A 25 20.17 -2.26 -5.63
CA VAL A 25 19.74 -1.87 -4.26
C VAL A 25 18.41 -1.14 -4.31
N LEU A 26 18.09 -0.33 -5.33
CA LEU A 26 16.73 0.22 -5.52
C LEU A 26 15.76 -0.87 -6.01
N LEU A 27 16.25 -1.80 -6.83
CA LEU A 27 15.51 -2.99 -7.21
C LEU A 27 15.43 -3.98 -6.04
N LEU A 28 16.50 -4.13 -5.22
CA LEU A 28 16.50 -4.91 -3.98
C LEU A 28 15.84 -4.14 -2.81
N VAL A 29 15.78 -2.81 -2.82
CA VAL A 29 14.96 -2.00 -1.89
C VAL A 29 13.52 -1.94 -2.38
N VAL A 30 13.27 -1.96 -3.68
CA VAL A 30 11.94 -2.18 -4.27
C VAL A 30 11.51 -3.64 -4.07
N VAL A 31 12.35 -4.62 -4.37
CA VAL A 31 12.13 -6.06 -4.14
C VAL A 31 12.34 -6.39 -2.67
N GLY A 32 13.33 -5.87 -1.96
CA GLY A 32 13.58 -6.10 -0.54
C GLY A 32 12.74 -5.21 0.38
N GLY A 33 12.36 -4.01 -0.04
CA GLY A 33 11.34 -3.17 0.59
C GLY A 33 9.94 -3.76 0.37
N MET A 34 9.65 -4.23 -0.86
CA MET A 34 8.43 -4.99 -1.15
C MET A 34 8.47 -6.36 -0.46
N MET A 35 9.59 -7.09 -0.46
CA MET A 35 9.73 -8.38 0.25
C MET A 35 9.85 -8.20 1.78
N GLY A 36 10.39 -7.10 2.28
CA GLY A 36 10.36 -6.75 3.71
C GLY A 36 8.97 -6.29 4.14
N ILE A 37 8.37 -5.41 3.38
CA ILE A 37 6.95 -5.04 3.48
C ILE A 37 6.07 -6.26 3.17
N PHE A 38 6.46 -7.12 2.24
CA PHE A 38 5.75 -8.34 1.88
C PHE A 38 5.93 -9.46 2.91
N LYS A 39 7.10 -9.65 3.48
CA LYS A 39 7.29 -10.66 4.55
C LYS A 39 6.55 -10.25 5.82
N LEU A 40 6.44 -8.96 6.06
CA LEU A 40 5.56 -8.36 7.07
C LEU A 40 4.10 -8.25 6.58
N LYS A 41 3.85 -8.29 5.26
CA LYS A 41 2.58 -8.05 4.58
C LYS A 41 2.21 -9.15 3.60
N LEU A 42 2.91 -10.30 3.63
CA LEU A 42 2.74 -11.39 2.65
C LEU A 42 1.35 -12.03 2.69
N ASP A 43 0.66 -11.92 3.83
CA ASP A 43 -0.72 -12.37 3.96
C ASP A 43 -1.73 -11.41 3.30
N ILE A 44 -1.21 -10.28 2.73
CA ILE A 44 -2.04 -9.18 2.20
C ILE A 44 -1.95 -9.05 0.67
N VAL A 45 -1.03 -9.75 0.04
CA VAL A 45 -0.76 -9.49 -1.38
C VAL A 45 -1.70 -10.27 -2.27
N ASN A 46 -2.53 -9.54 -3.01
CA ASN A 46 -3.30 -10.05 -4.15
C ASN A 46 -2.39 -10.73 -5.20
N ALA A 47 -2.92 -11.77 -5.84
CA ALA A 47 -2.24 -12.51 -6.93
C ALA A 47 -1.64 -11.60 -8.02
N ASP A 48 -2.22 -10.42 -8.25
CA ASP A 48 -1.73 -9.38 -9.18
C ASP A 48 -0.35 -8.83 -8.78
N HIS A 49 -0.02 -8.81 -7.48
CA HIS A 49 1.29 -8.35 -7.01
C HIS A 49 2.40 -9.39 -7.22
N TYR A 50 2.06 -10.68 -7.24
CA TYR A 50 3.02 -11.72 -7.61
C TYR A 50 3.35 -11.68 -9.10
N ALA A 51 2.36 -11.42 -9.97
CA ALA A 51 2.58 -11.22 -11.41
C ALA A 51 3.48 -10.01 -11.68
N GLU A 52 3.32 -8.92 -10.91
CA GLU A 52 4.19 -7.73 -11.00
C GLU A 52 5.61 -7.99 -10.48
N LEU A 53 5.78 -8.87 -9.49
CA LEU A 53 7.10 -9.34 -9.02
C LEU A 53 7.78 -10.25 -10.03
N GLU A 54 7.07 -11.20 -10.64
CA GLU A 54 7.59 -12.06 -11.71
C GLU A 54 8.04 -11.24 -12.94
N GLU A 55 7.27 -10.21 -13.32
CA GLU A 55 7.64 -9.28 -14.39
C GLU A 55 8.90 -8.47 -14.04
N LYS A 56 9.06 -8.08 -12.78
CA LYS A 56 10.26 -7.37 -12.27
C LYS A 56 11.47 -8.32 -12.17
N GLU A 57 11.31 -9.55 -11.74
CA GLU A 57 12.37 -10.56 -11.74
C GLU A 57 12.85 -10.90 -13.17
N ALA A 58 11.94 -11.07 -14.12
CA ALA A 58 12.27 -11.26 -15.53
C ALA A 58 13.04 -10.04 -16.11
N THR A 59 12.73 -8.84 -15.62
CA THR A 59 13.43 -7.61 -16.00
C THR A 59 14.85 -7.55 -15.41
N ILE A 60 15.07 -8.06 -14.21
CA ILE A 60 16.40 -8.18 -13.57
C ILE A 60 17.28 -9.18 -14.30
N GLU A 61 16.77 -10.35 -14.67
CA GLU A 61 17.51 -11.34 -15.46
C GLU A 61 17.94 -10.75 -16.82
N ARG A 62 17.05 -10.00 -17.46
CA ARG A 62 17.35 -9.32 -18.72
C ARG A 62 18.44 -8.24 -18.59
N LEU A 63 18.44 -7.48 -17.48
CA LEU A 63 19.48 -6.48 -17.17
C LEU A 63 20.83 -7.12 -16.86
N THR A 64 20.83 -8.28 -16.21
CA THR A 64 22.05 -9.06 -15.92
C THR A 64 22.65 -9.62 -17.22
N SER A 65 21.81 -10.13 -18.12
CA SER A 65 22.22 -10.58 -19.46
C SER A 65 22.75 -9.41 -20.31
N LEU A 66 22.12 -8.24 -20.24
CA LEU A 66 22.56 -7.01 -20.92
C LEU A 66 23.91 -6.51 -20.37
N ASN A 67 24.13 -6.62 -19.06
CA ASN A 67 25.39 -6.25 -18.41
C ASN A 67 26.55 -7.17 -18.83
N ASN A 68 26.27 -8.45 -19.02
CA ASN A 68 27.27 -9.41 -19.53
C ASN A 68 27.58 -9.17 -21.03
N SER A 69 26.59 -8.80 -21.83
CA SER A 69 26.78 -8.37 -23.21
C SER A 69 27.57 -7.06 -23.29
N ASN A 70 27.28 -6.08 -22.44
CA ASN A 70 27.98 -4.82 -22.33
C ASN A 70 29.45 -5.03 -21.89
N LYS A 71 29.72 -6.02 -21.03
CA LYS A 71 31.08 -6.37 -20.62
C LYS A 71 31.90 -6.98 -21.75
N SER A 72 31.22 -7.71 -22.62
CA SER A 72 31.82 -8.22 -23.89
C SER A 72 32.12 -7.07 -24.85
N THR A 73 31.21 -6.12 -24.97
CA THR A 73 31.38 -4.93 -25.85
C THR A 73 32.48 -4.00 -25.35
N ILE A 74 32.61 -3.81 -24.01
CA ILE A 74 33.70 -3.03 -23.40
C ILE A 74 35.06 -3.66 -23.68
N LYS A 75 35.18 -4.99 -23.60
CA LYS A 75 36.44 -5.69 -23.96
C LYS A 75 36.81 -5.56 -25.43
N ALA A 76 35.80 -5.58 -26.31
CA ALA A 76 36.02 -5.34 -27.75
C ALA A 76 36.48 -3.91 -28.03
N LEU A 77 35.89 -2.93 -27.36
CA LEU A 77 36.29 -1.52 -27.44
C LEU A 77 37.68 -1.25 -26.84
N GLU A 78 38.11 -1.95 -25.80
CA GLU A 78 39.46 -1.90 -25.23
C GLU A 78 40.53 -2.44 -26.24
N ALA A 79 40.17 -3.48 -27.00
CA ALA A 79 41.02 -4.02 -28.07
C ALA A 79 41.07 -3.07 -29.30
N GLU A 80 40.00 -2.39 -29.58
CA GLU A 80 39.87 -1.47 -30.70
C GLU A 80 40.50 -0.11 -30.43
N ASN A 81 40.45 0.38 -29.18
CA ASN A 81 41.17 1.60 -28.74
C ASN A 81 42.69 1.54 -28.95
N LYS A 82 43.24 0.36 -29.15
CA LYS A 82 44.63 0.16 -29.50
C LYS A 82 44.94 0.47 -30.98
N LYS A 83 43.86 0.58 -31.79
CA LYS A 83 43.89 0.95 -33.20
C LYS A 83 43.51 2.41 -33.50
N LEU A 84 43.12 3.14 -32.45
CA LEU A 84 42.46 4.45 -32.56
C LEU A 84 43.42 5.63 -32.51
N SER A 85 44.33 5.78 -33.49
CA SER A 85 44.95 7.08 -33.75
C SER A 85 44.33 7.89 -34.90
N ASP A 86 43.31 7.32 -35.60
CA ASP A 86 43.04 7.90 -36.94
C ASP A 86 41.59 8.31 -37.28
N THR A 87 40.60 8.27 -36.37
CA THR A 87 39.25 8.61 -36.85
C THR A 87 38.46 9.55 -35.94
N LYS A 88 38.37 10.80 -36.37
CA LYS A 88 37.51 11.88 -35.79
C LYS A 88 36.03 11.55 -35.88
N ASP A 89 35.65 10.68 -36.84
CA ASP A 89 34.25 10.29 -37.07
C ASP A 89 33.75 9.27 -36.04
N ASP A 90 34.63 8.39 -35.53
CA ASP A 90 34.27 7.43 -34.48
C ASP A 90 33.98 8.13 -33.13
N LEU A 91 34.70 9.23 -32.84
CA LEU A 91 34.49 10.02 -31.64
C LEU A 91 33.11 10.73 -31.64
N ILE A 92 32.69 11.18 -32.82
CA ILE A 92 31.36 11.82 -33.01
C ILE A 92 30.23 10.78 -32.86
N SER A 93 30.45 9.56 -33.41
CA SER A 93 29.50 8.45 -33.26
C SER A 93 29.32 8.06 -31.79
N THR A 94 30.44 7.89 -31.06
CA THR A 94 30.46 7.53 -29.66
C THR A 94 29.81 8.62 -28.76
N THR A 95 30.04 9.90 -29.11
CA THR A 95 29.42 11.04 -28.42
C THR A 95 27.89 11.06 -28.63
N LYS A 96 27.44 10.66 -29.82
CA LYS A 96 26.01 10.59 -30.15
C LYS A 96 25.30 9.43 -29.43
N GLU A 97 26.00 8.30 -29.28
CA GLU A 97 25.51 7.15 -28.51
C GLU A 97 25.42 7.46 -26.99
N LEU A 98 26.43 8.15 -26.45
CA LEU A 98 26.46 8.61 -25.08
C LEU A 98 25.35 9.63 -24.76
N ASN A 99 25.06 10.54 -25.69
CA ASN A 99 23.97 11.49 -25.54
C ASN A 99 22.61 10.79 -25.54
N LYS A 100 22.44 9.77 -26.38
CA LYS A 100 21.22 8.96 -26.38
C LYS A 100 21.06 8.16 -25.08
N GLU A 101 22.15 7.60 -24.58
CA GLU A 101 22.15 6.88 -23.29
C GLU A 101 21.84 7.81 -22.10
N ILE A 102 22.29 9.08 -22.18
CA ILE A 102 21.93 10.12 -21.22
C ILE A 102 20.43 10.46 -21.30
N GLU A 103 19.86 10.56 -22.50
CA GLU A 103 18.42 10.79 -22.68
C GLU A 103 17.58 9.62 -22.12
N ASP A 104 18.01 8.39 -22.37
CA ASP A 104 17.36 7.18 -21.84
C ASP A 104 17.46 7.12 -20.30
N LEU A 105 18.62 7.45 -19.73
CA LEU A 105 18.84 7.53 -18.29
C LEU A 105 18.03 8.66 -17.61
N VAL A 106 17.82 9.77 -18.30
CA VAL A 106 16.94 10.86 -17.83
C VAL A 106 15.48 10.43 -17.84
N SER A 107 15.08 9.64 -18.85
CA SER A 107 13.74 9.06 -18.94
C SER A 107 13.49 8.05 -17.80
N ASP A 108 14.44 7.16 -17.55
CA ASP A 108 14.40 6.18 -16.45
C ASP A 108 14.34 6.87 -15.08
N ASN A 109 15.11 7.94 -14.92
CA ASN A 109 15.11 8.72 -13.68
C ASN A 109 13.75 9.41 -13.42
N LYS A 110 13.08 9.91 -14.47
CA LYS A 110 11.73 10.46 -14.35
C LYS A 110 10.71 9.39 -13.92
N SER A 111 10.83 8.18 -14.46
CA SER A 111 9.98 7.05 -14.09
C SER A 111 10.20 6.66 -12.62
N LEU A 112 11.46 6.61 -12.18
CA LEU A 112 11.83 6.29 -10.80
C LEU A 112 11.37 7.35 -9.79
N ILE A 113 11.41 8.64 -10.17
CA ILE A 113 10.87 9.73 -9.32
C ILE A 113 9.36 9.57 -9.16
N LYS A 114 8.66 9.23 -10.23
CA LYS A 114 7.22 8.98 -10.17
C LYS A 114 6.89 7.76 -9.28
N GLU A 115 7.65 6.71 -9.40
CA GLU A 115 7.53 5.50 -8.57
C GLU A 115 7.82 5.81 -7.09
N ASN A 116 8.86 6.59 -6.81
CA ASN A 116 9.23 7.01 -5.46
C ASN A 116 8.14 7.90 -4.80
N ASN A 117 7.46 8.73 -5.58
CA ASN A 117 6.34 9.52 -5.08
C ASN A 117 5.15 8.63 -4.67
N VAL A 118 4.86 7.57 -5.44
CA VAL A 118 3.84 6.58 -5.07
C VAL A 118 4.21 5.85 -3.77
N TYR A 119 5.50 5.54 -3.56
CA TYR A 119 5.95 4.93 -2.30
C TYR A 119 5.81 5.89 -1.11
N LYS A 120 6.12 7.18 -1.30
CA LYS A 120 5.94 8.20 -0.26
C LYS A 120 4.46 8.36 0.12
N GLU A 121 3.57 8.43 -0.87
CA GLU A 121 2.13 8.48 -0.61
C GLU A 121 1.64 7.26 0.19
N ARG A 122 2.17 6.07 -0.12
CA ARG A 122 1.87 4.84 0.64
C ARG A 122 2.40 4.90 2.07
N GLU A 123 3.63 5.37 2.23
CA GLU A 123 4.27 5.52 3.54
C GLU A 123 3.50 6.54 4.40
N GLU A 124 3.11 7.68 3.82
CA GLU A 124 2.30 8.70 4.49
C GLU A 124 0.95 8.15 4.94
N LEU A 125 0.28 7.38 4.07
CA LEU A 125 -0.99 6.75 4.41
C LEU A 125 -0.83 5.70 5.52
N TYR A 126 0.23 4.91 5.46
CA TYR A 126 0.52 3.91 6.48
C TYR A 126 0.91 4.55 7.82
N ASN A 127 1.67 5.64 7.80
CA ASN A 127 1.99 6.38 9.02
C ASN A 127 0.75 7.03 9.63
N LYS A 128 -0.15 7.55 8.77
CA LYS A 128 -1.43 8.12 9.22
C LYS A 128 -2.32 7.09 9.91
N TYR A 129 -2.33 5.86 9.40
CA TYR A 129 -3.19 4.79 9.91
C TYR A 129 -2.38 3.61 10.47
N GLU A 130 -1.27 3.89 11.17
CA GLU A 130 -0.40 2.86 11.75
C GLU A 130 -1.18 1.91 12.66
N TYR A 131 -2.11 2.43 13.44
CA TYR A 131 -2.98 1.67 14.33
C TYR A 131 -3.94 0.71 13.61
N VAL A 132 -4.14 0.89 12.30
CA VAL A 132 -4.94 -0.03 11.45
C VAL A 132 -4.08 -1.14 10.87
N ILE A 133 -2.77 -0.92 10.82
CA ILE A 133 -1.81 -1.87 10.25
C ILE A 133 -1.30 -2.85 11.30
N TYR A 134 -1.21 -2.39 12.54
CA TYR A 134 -0.80 -3.20 13.68
C TYR A 134 -1.85 -3.11 14.78
N ASP A 135 -2.27 -4.25 15.31
CA ASP A 135 -3.18 -4.31 16.44
C ASP A 135 -2.48 -3.97 17.77
N ASP A 136 -3.25 -3.93 18.87
CA ASP A 136 -2.74 -3.60 20.21
C ASP A 136 -1.65 -4.56 20.71
N GLU A 137 -1.55 -5.77 20.13
CA GLU A 137 -0.51 -6.75 20.41
C GLU A 137 0.67 -6.63 19.44
N ASN A 138 0.72 -5.57 18.64
CA ASN A 138 1.71 -5.33 17.58
C ASN A 138 1.72 -6.44 16.51
N LYS A 139 0.60 -7.14 16.37
CA LYS A 139 0.36 -8.07 15.28
C LYS A 139 -0.17 -7.34 14.08
N ARG A 140 0.30 -7.76 12.92
CA ARG A 140 -0.12 -7.15 11.70
C ARG A 140 -1.54 -7.55 11.30
N THR A 141 -2.32 -6.57 10.88
CA THR A 141 -3.67 -6.76 10.32
C THR A 141 -3.61 -7.27 8.87
N ASP A 142 -4.76 -7.69 8.35
CA ASP A 142 -4.91 -8.07 6.94
C ASP A 142 -5.21 -6.88 6.02
N MET A 143 -5.35 -5.65 6.57
CA MET A 143 -5.72 -4.49 5.77
C MET A 143 -4.61 -4.07 4.83
N THR A 144 -4.95 -3.98 3.55
CA THR A 144 -4.05 -3.56 2.49
C THR A 144 -4.10 -2.04 2.31
N TYR A 145 -3.06 -1.49 1.67
CA TYR A 145 -3.05 -0.09 1.23
C TYR A 145 -4.33 0.29 0.46
N ASP A 146 -4.73 -0.54 -0.49
CA ASP A 146 -5.90 -0.29 -1.35
C ASP A 146 -7.23 -0.35 -0.57
N GLU A 147 -7.28 -1.11 0.50
CA GLU A 147 -8.45 -1.17 1.38
C GLU A 147 -8.51 0.03 2.31
N ILE A 148 -7.37 0.47 2.85
CA ILE A 148 -7.26 1.66 3.70
C ILE A 148 -7.66 2.90 2.88
N LYS A 149 -7.07 3.07 1.70
CA LYS A 149 -7.41 4.18 0.79
C LYS A 149 -8.89 4.17 0.40
N TYR A 150 -9.40 3.00 0.04
CA TYR A 150 -10.81 2.83 -0.31
C TYR A 150 -11.75 3.19 0.84
N ALA A 151 -11.41 2.78 2.06
CA ALA A 151 -12.21 3.12 3.25
C ALA A 151 -12.16 4.62 3.56
N GLU A 152 -10.98 5.26 3.41
CA GLU A 152 -10.81 6.70 3.55
C GLU A 152 -11.70 7.47 2.55
N GLU A 153 -11.66 7.08 1.28
CA GLU A 153 -12.49 7.67 0.23
C GLU A 153 -13.99 7.50 0.52
N LEU A 154 -14.43 6.28 0.85
CA LEU A 154 -15.83 5.98 1.18
C LEU A 154 -16.38 6.81 2.33
N MET A 155 -15.63 6.94 3.41
CA MET A 155 -16.09 7.68 4.58
C MET A 155 -16.09 9.18 4.32
N SER A 156 -15.07 9.69 3.62
CA SER A 156 -14.97 11.10 3.20
C SER A 156 -16.13 11.49 2.28
N GLU A 157 -16.49 10.66 1.29
CA GLU A 157 -17.65 10.88 0.42
C GLU A 157 -18.98 10.95 1.19
N LYS A 158 -19.11 10.20 2.29
CA LYS A 158 -20.28 10.23 3.16
C LYS A 158 -20.25 11.38 4.16
N GLY A 159 -19.15 12.14 4.24
CA GLY A 159 -18.94 13.25 5.17
C GLY A 159 -18.59 12.80 6.59
N TYR A 160 -18.04 11.61 6.77
CA TYR A 160 -17.61 11.06 8.05
C TYR A 160 -16.10 10.93 8.13
N ASP A 161 -15.59 10.96 9.36
CA ASP A 161 -14.18 10.71 9.63
C ASP A 161 -13.85 9.21 9.36
N PRO A 162 -12.86 8.90 8.52
CA PRO A 162 -12.43 7.53 8.26
C PRO A 162 -12.02 6.76 9.52
N ASP A 163 -11.46 7.45 10.51
CA ASP A 163 -11.05 6.85 11.78
C ASP A 163 -12.20 6.13 12.50
N LEU A 164 -13.42 6.59 12.34
CA LEU A 164 -14.60 5.92 12.87
C LEU A 164 -14.73 4.49 12.34
N LEU A 165 -14.58 4.32 11.03
CA LEU A 165 -14.67 3.00 10.40
C LEU A 165 -13.52 2.10 10.83
N PHE A 166 -12.30 2.65 10.82
CA PHE A 166 -11.11 1.92 11.22
C PHE A 166 -11.14 1.51 12.70
N GLY A 167 -11.55 2.41 13.58
CA GLY A 167 -11.73 2.08 14.99
C GLY A 167 -12.71 0.93 15.22
N ILE A 168 -13.80 0.89 14.45
CA ILE A 168 -14.74 -0.23 14.48
C ILE A 168 -14.12 -1.52 13.96
N VAL A 169 -13.39 -1.47 12.82
CA VAL A 169 -12.64 -2.62 12.28
C VAL A 169 -11.72 -3.21 13.34
N MET A 170 -10.95 -2.36 14.02
CA MET A 170 -10.00 -2.82 15.05
C MET A 170 -10.71 -3.46 16.25
N VAL A 171 -11.84 -2.92 16.67
CA VAL A 171 -12.61 -3.47 17.80
C VAL A 171 -13.33 -4.78 17.45
N GLU A 172 -13.85 -4.90 16.22
CA GLU A 172 -14.63 -6.07 15.80
C GLU A 172 -13.75 -7.26 15.41
N SER A 173 -12.65 -7.01 14.71
CA SER A 173 -11.86 -8.08 14.10
C SER A 173 -10.35 -7.98 14.30
N SER A 174 -9.87 -6.96 15.01
CA SER A 174 -8.43 -6.60 15.06
C SER A 174 -7.83 -6.49 13.66
N GLY A 175 -8.59 -5.97 12.70
CA GLY A 175 -8.17 -5.83 11.32
C GLY A 175 -7.97 -7.15 10.57
N GLN A 176 -8.55 -8.25 11.05
CA GLN A 176 -8.45 -9.57 10.41
C GLN A 176 -9.63 -9.80 9.46
N ARG A 177 -9.36 -9.90 8.17
CA ARG A 177 -10.37 -10.08 7.11
C ARG A 177 -11.16 -11.38 7.27
N ASN A 178 -10.47 -12.43 7.65
CA ASN A 178 -11.05 -13.76 7.80
C ASN A 178 -11.54 -14.04 9.23
N CYS A 179 -11.69 -12.98 10.04
CA CYS A 179 -12.22 -13.12 11.39
C CYS A 179 -13.63 -13.71 11.35
N LYS A 180 -13.82 -14.77 12.13
CA LYS A 180 -15.11 -15.45 12.29
C LYS A 180 -15.34 -15.70 13.77
N ASN A 181 -16.49 -15.27 14.25
CA ASN A 181 -16.91 -15.57 15.61
C ASN A 181 -17.34 -17.04 15.71
N SER A 182 -16.81 -17.76 16.70
CA SER A 182 -17.12 -19.19 16.91
C SER A 182 -18.55 -19.44 17.44
N GLU A 183 -19.15 -18.44 18.07
CA GLU A 183 -20.45 -18.55 18.74
C GLU A 183 -21.60 -17.95 17.91
N SER A 184 -21.28 -17.32 16.78
CA SER A 184 -22.26 -16.65 15.93
C SER A 184 -21.90 -16.76 14.45
N THR A 185 -22.70 -16.14 13.58
CA THR A 185 -22.38 -15.99 12.16
C THR A 185 -21.56 -14.74 11.86
N ALA A 186 -21.10 -14.01 12.88
CA ALA A 186 -20.35 -12.76 12.68
C ALA A 186 -19.03 -13.01 11.95
N THR A 187 -18.75 -12.25 10.89
CA THR A 187 -17.69 -12.53 9.95
C THR A 187 -17.09 -11.26 9.35
N GLY A 188 -15.79 -11.31 9.05
CA GLY A 188 -15.05 -10.27 8.35
C GLY A 188 -14.68 -9.07 9.22
N TYR A 189 -14.21 -8.00 8.62
CA TYR A 189 -13.78 -6.78 9.32
C TYR A 189 -14.84 -6.20 10.25
N GLY A 190 -16.08 -6.12 9.80
CA GLY A 190 -17.19 -5.53 10.53
C GLY A 190 -18.03 -6.53 11.33
N GLN A 191 -17.62 -7.79 11.41
CA GLN A 191 -18.32 -8.86 12.12
C GLN A 191 -19.82 -8.93 11.80
N PHE A 192 -20.15 -8.87 10.50
CA PHE A 192 -21.55 -8.95 10.08
C PHE A 192 -22.17 -10.30 10.38
N LEU A 193 -23.28 -10.27 11.09
CA LEU A 193 -24.19 -11.41 11.16
C LEU A 193 -24.81 -11.65 9.77
N GLN A 194 -25.12 -12.90 9.46
CA GLN A 194 -25.68 -13.26 8.16
C GLN A 194 -26.93 -12.44 7.78
N GLY A 195 -27.84 -12.22 8.71
CA GLY A 195 -29.06 -11.43 8.47
C GLY A 195 -28.77 -9.95 8.24
N THR A 196 -27.87 -9.36 9.03
CA THR A 196 -27.44 -7.96 8.85
C THR A 196 -26.68 -7.80 7.55
N GLY A 197 -25.77 -8.72 7.24
CA GLY A 197 -25.02 -8.72 5.98
C GLY A 197 -25.96 -8.77 4.77
N LYS A 198 -26.97 -9.64 4.81
CA LYS A 198 -28.00 -9.72 3.77
C LYS A 198 -28.73 -8.37 3.60
N PHE A 199 -29.25 -7.80 4.68
CA PHE A 199 -29.94 -6.52 4.64
C PHE A 199 -29.06 -5.40 4.04
N VAL A 200 -27.81 -5.30 4.48
CA VAL A 200 -26.91 -4.27 4.00
C VAL A 200 -26.58 -4.44 2.52
N TYR A 201 -26.30 -5.67 2.11
CA TYR A 201 -25.86 -5.96 0.74
C TYR A 201 -27.01 -5.90 -0.27
N GLU A 202 -28.16 -6.50 0.07
CA GLU A 202 -29.30 -6.59 -0.85
C GLU A 202 -30.16 -5.33 -0.82
N ASP A 203 -30.49 -4.82 0.38
CA ASP A 203 -31.49 -3.73 0.51
C ASP A 203 -30.83 -2.34 0.50
N LEU A 204 -29.68 -2.15 1.15
CA LEU A 204 -29.01 -0.86 1.20
C LEU A 204 -28.09 -0.61 0.00
N LEU A 205 -27.18 -1.55 -0.29
CA LEU A 205 -26.25 -1.44 -1.42
C LEU A 205 -26.91 -1.80 -2.75
N LYS A 206 -27.97 -2.60 -2.73
CA LYS A 206 -28.62 -3.15 -3.94
C LYS A 206 -27.64 -3.87 -4.85
N ALA A 207 -26.66 -4.57 -4.26
CA ALA A 207 -25.55 -5.19 -4.94
C ALA A 207 -25.85 -6.62 -5.47
N GLY A 208 -27.07 -7.07 -5.33
CA GLY A 208 -27.51 -8.40 -5.77
C GLY A 208 -27.81 -9.35 -4.60
N ILE A 209 -27.71 -10.65 -4.81
CA ILE A 209 -27.97 -11.66 -3.80
C ILE A 209 -26.75 -11.81 -2.89
N TYR A 210 -26.97 -11.67 -1.58
CA TYR A 210 -25.90 -11.82 -0.60
C TYR A 210 -25.51 -13.28 -0.40
N THR A 211 -24.22 -13.55 -0.46
CA THR A 211 -23.60 -14.74 0.11
C THR A 211 -22.68 -14.35 1.25
N HIS A 212 -22.63 -15.15 2.30
CA HIS A 212 -21.85 -14.80 3.49
C HIS A 212 -20.34 -14.68 3.20
N ASP A 213 -19.86 -15.32 2.12
CA ASP A 213 -18.47 -15.21 1.65
C ASP A 213 -18.08 -13.79 1.24
N TYR A 214 -19.04 -12.93 0.91
CA TYR A 214 -18.76 -11.50 0.63
C TYR A 214 -18.23 -10.76 1.86
N ALA A 215 -18.54 -11.23 3.06
CA ALA A 215 -17.98 -10.67 4.28
C ALA A 215 -16.46 -10.87 4.42
N TYR A 216 -15.87 -11.82 3.68
CA TYR A 216 -14.42 -12.03 3.62
C TYR A 216 -13.73 -11.20 2.53
N ASN A 217 -14.46 -10.56 1.64
CA ASN A 217 -13.88 -9.61 0.70
C ASN A 217 -13.69 -8.25 1.39
N GLY A 218 -12.45 -7.81 1.55
CA GLY A 218 -12.14 -6.64 2.36
C GLY A 218 -12.85 -5.36 1.87
N LYS A 219 -12.76 -5.02 0.59
CA LYS A 219 -13.44 -3.84 0.03
C LYS A 219 -14.96 -3.95 0.12
N THR A 220 -15.52 -5.12 -0.14
CA THR A 220 -16.96 -5.35 0.00
C THR A 220 -17.40 -5.18 1.45
N ASN A 221 -16.66 -5.75 2.40
CA ASN A 221 -16.97 -5.64 3.81
C ASN A 221 -16.89 -4.18 4.29
N LEU A 222 -15.83 -3.45 3.94
CA LEU A 222 -15.66 -2.02 4.25
C LEU A 222 -16.81 -1.17 3.67
N ASN A 223 -17.23 -1.44 2.42
CA ASN A 223 -18.38 -0.77 1.83
C ASN A 223 -19.68 -1.07 2.57
N MET A 224 -19.89 -2.33 2.94
CA MET A 224 -21.04 -2.72 3.77
C MET A 224 -21.02 -2.00 5.13
N MET A 225 -19.87 -1.92 5.79
CA MET A 225 -19.71 -1.22 7.07
C MET A 225 -20.04 0.27 6.94
N ALA A 226 -19.40 0.97 5.98
CA ALA A 226 -19.62 2.39 5.75
C ALA A 226 -21.08 2.70 5.39
N THR A 227 -21.71 1.84 4.57
CA THR A 227 -23.12 1.99 4.18
C THR A 227 -24.08 1.73 5.34
N TYR A 228 -23.77 0.74 6.16
CA TYR A 228 -24.58 0.44 7.33
C TYR A 228 -24.48 1.53 8.41
N LEU A 229 -23.28 2.05 8.65
CA LEU A 229 -23.06 3.19 9.54
C LEU A 229 -23.83 4.43 9.07
N ASP A 230 -23.72 4.77 7.79
CA ASP A 230 -24.45 5.89 7.19
C ASP A 230 -25.96 5.74 7.36
N TYR A 231 -26.50 4.54 7.07
CA TYR A 231 -27.90 4.22 7.30
C TYR A 231 -28.30 4.39 8.77
N LEU A 232 -27.51 3.87 9.69
CA LEU A 232 -27.78 3.95 11.12
C LEU A 232 -27.73 5.41 11.62
N ILE A 233 -26.70 6.18 11.23
CA ILE A 233 -26.57 7.58 11.62
C ILE A 233 -27.77 8.39 11.11
N LYS A 234 -28.15 8.22 9.87
CA LYS A 234 -29.34 8.91 9.28
C LYS A 234 -30.64 8.49 9.93
N SER A 235 -30.79 7.21 10.25
CA SER A 235 -32.03 6.68 10.85
C SER A 235 -32.19 6.98 12.35
N LYS A 236 -31.07 7.09 13.09
CA LYS A 236 -31.06 7.35 14.53
C LYS A 236 -30.93 8.84 14.87
N GLY A 237 -30.39 9.63 13.94
CA GLY A 237 -30.19 11.07 14.11
C GLY A 237 -28.93 11.44 14.88
N ASP A 238 -28.23 10.48 15.47
CA ASP A 238 -26.99 10.69 16.22
C ASP A 238 -26.05 9.49 16.14
N LEU A 239 -24.74 9.77 16.29
CA LEU A 239 -23.69 8.77 16.18
C LEU A 239 -23.73 7.75 17.32
N PHE A 240 -24.01 8.19 18.56
CA PHE A 240 -24.05 7.27 19.68
C PHE A 240 -25.13 6.19 19.51
N SER A 241 -26.33 6.60 19.14
CA SER A 241 -27.46 5.67 18.87
C SER A 241 -27.16 4.76 17.66
N ALA A 242 -26.47 5.28 16.65
CA ALA A 242 -26.03 4.50 15.50
C ALA A 242 -25.03 3.41 15.92
N VAL A 243 -23.98 3.78 16.66
CA VAL A 243 -22.96 2.84 17.15
C VAL A 243 -23.56 1.84 18.14
N LYS A 244 -24.49 2.28 19.01
CA LYS A 244 -25.24 1.39 19.87
C LYS A 244 -26.00 0.32 19.10
N GLN A 245 -26.65 0.71 18.01
CA GLN A 245 -27.36 -0.24 17.14
C GLN A 245 -26.41 -1.16 16.42
N TYR A 246 -25.24 -0.63 15.98
CA TYR A 246 -24.19 -1.39 15.28
C TYR A 246 -23.65 -2.50 16.19
N CYS A 247 -23.19 -2.16 17.38
CA CYS A 247 -22.63 -3.13 18.32
C CYS A 247 -23.68 -4.04 19.02
N GLY A 248 -24.96 -3.72 18.91
CA GLY A 248 -26.05 -4.52 19.48
C GLY A 248 -26.03 -4.64 21.00
N ARG A 249 -25.41 -3.68 21.72
CA ARG A 249 -25.20 -3.72 23.17
C ARG A 249 -26.19 -2.81 23.92
N ASP A 250 -26.32 -3.01 25.22
CA ASP A 250 -26.97 -2.06 26.10
C ASP A 250 -26.17 -0.74 26.19
N VAL A 251 -26.68 0.25 26.94
CA VAL A 251 -26.03 1.57 27.03
C VAL A 251 -24.64 1.46 27.64
N SER A 252 -24.45 0.69 28.69
CA SER A 252 -23.14 0.55 29.34
C SER A 252 -22.14 -0.19 28.44
N GLY A 253 -22.58 -1.24 27.77
CA GLY A 253 -21.79 -1.97 26.77
C GLY A 253 -21.44 -1.10 25.55
N THR A 254 -22.32 -0.18 25.16
CA THR A 254 -22.06 0.79 24.08
C THR A 254 -20.97 1.78 24.49
N TYR A 255 -21.01 2.34 25.72
CA TYR A 255 -19.92 3.20 26.20
C TYR A 255 -18.58 2.47 26.24
N ALA A 256 -18.56 1.22 26.73
CA ALA A 256 -17.35 0.40 26.72
C ALA A 256 -16.84 0.14 25.28
N TYR A 257 -17.74 -0.12 24.36
CA TYR A 257 -17.42 -0.29 22.94
C TYR A 257 -16.83 0.99 22.32
N ILE A 258 -17.49 2.15 22.51
CA ILE A 258 -17.02 3.45 22.05
C ILE A 258 -15.63 3.76 22.62
N LYS A 259 -15.41 3.48 23.91
CA LYS A 259 -14.11 3.65 24.53
C LYS A 259 -13.03 2.80 23.84
N ARG A 260 -13.34 1.55 23.49
CA ARG A 260 -12.42 0.68 22.74
C ARG A 260 -12.14 1.23 21.34
N VAL A 261 -13.18 1.69 20.63
CA VAL A 261 -13.02 2.34 19.32
C VAL A 261 -12.10 3.54 19.43
N ASN A 262 -12.33 4.44 20.39
CA ASN A 262 -11.46 5.61 20.60
C ASN A 262 -10.02 5.22 20.97
N THR A 263 -9.84 4.17 21.77
CA THR A 263 -8.50 3.67 22.10
C THR A 263 -7.79 3.13 20.87
N ALA A 264 -8.49 2.35 20.04
CA ALA A 264 -7.96 1.80 18.80
C ALA A 264 -7.55 2.91 17.79
N MET A 265 -8.21 4.05 17.84
CA MET A 265 -7.89 5.24 17.02
C MET A 265 -6.75 6.10 17.61
N ASN A 266 -5.95 5.58 18.54
CA ASN A 266 -4.85 6.32 19.22
C ASN A 266 -5.28 7.64 19.87
N GLY A 267 -6.51 7.69 20.43
CA GLY A 267 -7.03 8.86 21.10
C GLY A 267 -7.52 9.97 20.16
N TYR A 268 -7.65 9.70 18.87
CA TYR A 268 -8.38 10.60 17.97
C TYR A 268 -9.81 10.71 18.44
N ASN A 269 -10.18 11.91 18.86
CA ASN A 269 -11.41 12.18 19.61
C ASN A 269 -12.61 12.38 18.67
N THR A 270 -12.80 11.53 17.67
CA THR A 270 -13.94 11.59 16.75
C THR A 270 -15.27 11.55 17.53
N PHE A 271 -15.33 10.72 18.57
CA PHE A 271 -16.54 10.62 19.40
C PHE A 271 -16.70 11.75 20.44
N SER A 272 -15.61 12.32 20.98
CA SER A 272 -15.73 13.46 21.89
C SER A 272 -16.15 14.72 21.15
N ASN A 273 -15.60 14.97 19.97
CA ASN A 273 -16.00 16.12 19.15
C ASN A 273 -17.44 16.01 18.63
N ILE A 274 -17.92 14.79 18.36
CA ILE A 274 -19.29 14.56 17.92
C ILE A 274 -20.25 14.54 19.11
N SER A 275 -19.87 13.99 20.28
CA SER A 275 -20.70 14.03 21.47
C SER A 275 -20.87 15.45 22.04
N GLU A 276 -19.83 16.29 21.94
CA GLU A 276 -19.91 17.71 22.28
C GLU A 276 -20.80 18.50 21.31
N SER A 277 -20.77 18.20 20.02
CA SER A 277 -21.64 18.82 19.03
C SER A 277 -23.12 18.40 19.14
N ILE A 278 -23.42 17.25 19.77
CA ILE A 278 -24.77 16.75 19.99
C ILE A 278 -25.39 17.30 21.29
N ASN A 279 -24.56 17.68 22.28
CA ASN A 279 -25.02 18.29 23.53
C ASN A 279 -25.30 19.80 23.43
N ILE A 280 -25.21 20.42 22.24
CA ILE A 280 -25.52 21.83 21.96
C ILE A 280 -26.91 21.95 21.28
N LYS A 281 -27.85 21.14 21.68
CA LYS A 281 -29.29 21.41 21.41
C LYS A 281 -30.17 21.07 22.58
#